data_68750491984e3dc0d0e1510f4e4d91e5
#
_entry.id   68750491984e3dc0d0e1510f4e4d91e5
#
_cell.length_a   1.000
_cell.length_b   1.000
_cell.length_c   1.000
_cell.angle_alpha   90.00
_cell.angle_beta   90.00
_cell.angle_gamma   90.00
#
_symmetry.space_group_name_H-M   'P 1'
#
loop_
_entity.id
_entity.type
_entity.pdbx_description
1 polymer ?
#
loop_
_entity_poly.entity_id
_entity_poly.type
_entity_poly.pdbx_seq_one_letter_code
_entity_poly.pdbx_strand_id
1 'polypeptide(L)'
;AIEKPVADTDKLIIDKQGMSIDEIFDTHGEAFFREIESETLLGIAERGGHVVATGGGILTVERNIPIIKGSGIVVFLNRDISILLNAKTANRPLIRGGREAVLKLYAERIETYRKCADLIVNPDSAGCIGRILDYYKRITE
;
A
#
# COMPACT_ATOMS: atom_id res chain seq x y z
N ALA A 1 17.54 10.65 8.31
CA ALA A 1 16.38 9.74 8.44
C ALA A 1 15.20 10.52 8.98
N ILE A 2 13.97 10.07 8.69
CA ILE A 2 12.76 10.62 9.27
C ILE A 2 12.51 9.85 10.58
N GLU A 3 12.53 10.54 11.70
CA GLU A 3 12.28 9.93 13.02
C GLU A 3 10.77 9.84 13.29
N LYS A 4 10.10 8.96 12.55
CA LYS A 4 8.67 8.68 12.71
C LYS A 4 8.43 7.18 12.86
N PRO A 5 7.47 6.78 13.70
CA PRO A 5 7.09 5.38 13.79
C PRO A 5 6.55 4.87 12.46
N VAL A 6 6.77 3.58 12.20
CA VAL A 6 6.26 2.91 11.00
C VAL A 6 4.99 2.15 11.34
N ALA A 7 3.96 2.31 10.52
CA ALA A 7 2.74 1.53 10.57
C ALA A 7 2.58 0.76 9.26
N ASP A 8 2.43 -0.55 9.35
CA ASP A 8 2.10 -1.44 8.24
C ASP A 8 0.65 -1.87 8.38
N THR A 9 -0.20 -1.51 7.42
CA THR A 9 -1.64 -1.80 7.50
C THR A 9 -1.94 -3.28 7.56
N ASP A 10 -1.24 -4.10 6.78
CA ASP A 10 -1.44 -5.55 6.77
C ASP A 10 -1.04 -6.17 8.11
N LYS A 11 0.09 -5.74 8.67
CA LYS A 11 0.54 -6.21 9.98
C LYS A 11 -0.43 -5.86 11.10
N LEU A 12 -0.95 -4.65 11.10
CA LEU A 12 -1.96 -4.22 12.08
C LEU A 12 -3.25 -5.03 11.97
N ILE A 13 -3.67 -5.36 10.76
CA ILE A 13 -4.84 -6.21 10.51
C ILE A 13 -4.60 -7.62 11.04
N ILE A 14 -3.45 -8.22 10.73
CA ILE A 14 -3.07 -9.56 11.20
C ILE A 14 -3.05 -9.60 12.73
N ASP A 15 -2.45 -8.62 13.38
CA ASP A 15 -2.36 -8.54 14.84
C ASP A 15 -3.75 -8.40 15.49
N LYS A 16 -4.63 -7.59 14.89
CA LYS A 16 -5.98 -7.36 15.39
C LYS A 16 -6.90 -8.57 15.20
N GLN A 17 -6.82 -9.24 14.04
CA GLN A 17 -7.70 -10.35 13.71
C GLN A 17 -7.20 -11.69 14.23
N GLY A 18 -5.93 -11.82 14.58
CA GLY A 18 -5.33 -13.08 15.02
C GLY A 18 -5.23 -14.14 13.93
N MET A 19 -5.26 -13.74 12.66
CA MET A 19 -5.16 -14.64 11.52
C MET A 19 -4.42 -13.95 10.35
N SER A 20 -3.87 -14.77 9.45
CA SER A 20 -3.19 -14.25 8.24
C SER A 20 -4.16 -13.60 7.27
N ILE A 21 -3.64 -12.79 6.34
CA ILE A 21 -4.45 -12.18 5.27
C ILE A 21 -5.14 -13.27 4.44
N ASP A 22 -4.44 -14.35 4.09
CA ASP A 22 -5.02 -15.49 3.38
C ASP A 22 -6.20 -16.10 4.13
N GLU A 23 -6.05 -16.32 5.43
CA GLU A 23 -7.13 -16.86 6.29
C GLU A 23 -8.33 -15.92 6.37
N ILE A 24 -8.10 -14.60 6.41
CA ILE A 24 -9.17 -13.60 6.39
C ILE A 24 -9.95 -13.69 5.08
N PHE A 25 -9.27 -13.75 3.94
CA PHE A 25 -9.91 -13.89 2.63
C PHE A 25 -10.69 -15.21 2.51
N ASP A 26 -10.11 -16.31 2.94
CA ASP A 26 -10.73 -17.63 2.86
C ASP A 26 -11.94 -17.76 3.80
N THR A 27 -11.89 -17.15 4.98
CA THR A 27 -12.93 -17.25 6.01
C THR A 27 -14.05 -16.21 5.83
N HIS A 28 -13.69 -14.96 5.54
CA HIS A 28 -14.60 -13.82 5.54
C HIS A 28 -14.78 -13.16 4.17
N GLY A 29 -13.90 -13.40 3.22
CA GLY A 29 -13.93 -12.83 1.87
C GLY A 29 -13.28 -11.46 1.74
N GLU A 30 -13.16 -10.99 0.50
CA GLU A 30 -12.48 -9.74 0.16
C GLU A 30 -13.21 -8.50 0.72
N ALA A 31 -14.54 -8.47 0.64
CA ALA A 31 -15.32 -7.32 1.12
C ALA A 31 -15.08 -7.05 2.61
N PHE A 32 -15.03 -8.08 3.43
CA PHE A 32 -14.70 -7.98 4.84
C PHE A 32 -13.27 -7.45 5.07
N PHE A 33 -12.31 -7.98 4.33
CA PHE A 33 -10.93 -7.50 4.39
C PHE A 33 -10.83 -6.01 4.04
N ARG A 34 -11.50 -5.57 2.97
CA ARG A 34 -11.51 -4.16 2.55
C ARG A 34 -12.12 -3.24 3.60
N GLU A 35 -13.13 -3.70 4.30
CA GLU A 35 -13.74 -2.95 5.39
C GLU A 35 -12.74 -2.73 6.53
N ILE A 36 -12.08 -3.79 6.99
CA ILE A 36 -11.06 -3.73 8.05
C ILE A 36 -9.85 -2.91 7.61
N GLU A 37 -9.44 -3.03 6.36
CA GLU A 37 -8.33 -2.23 5.79
C GLU A 37 -8.66 -0.73 5.83
N SER A 38 -9.89 -0.35 5.49
CA SER A 38 -10.36 1.03 5.55
C SER A 38 -10.43 1.56 6.99
N GLU A 39 -10.94 0.77 7.92
CA GLU A 39 -10.97 1.13 9.34
C GLU A 39 -9.55 1.32 9.92
N THR A 40 -8.63 0.44 9.56
CA THR A 40 -7.22 0.51 9.98
C THR A 40 -6.56 1.77 9.44
N LEU A 41 -6.77 2.08 8.17
CA LEU A 41 -6.27 3.29 7.54
C LEU A 41 -6.78 4.55 8.24
N LEU A 42 -8.08 4.62 8.51
CA LEU A 42 -8.69 5.77 9.18
C LEU A 42 -8.10 5.97 10.58
N GLY A 43 -7.93 4.90 11.34
CA GLY A 43 -7.32 4.95 12.67
C GLY A 43 -5.87 5.45 12.65
N ILE A 44 -5.08 5.10 11.64
CA ILE A 44 -3.72 5.62 11.47
C ILE A 44 -3.77 7.10 11.08
N ALA A 45 -4.66 7.47 10.16
CA ALA A 45 -4.80 8.85 9.69
C ALA A 45 -5.18 9.81 10.82
N GLU A 46 -6.10 9.40 11.69
CA GLU A 46 -6.52 10.20 12.86
C GLU A 46 -5.39 10.41 13.87
N ARG A 47 -4.54 9.43 14.08
CA ARG A 47 -3.37 9.58 14.95
C ARG A 47 -2.27 10.44 14.33
N GLY A 48 -2.10 10.36 13.02
CA GLY A 48 -1.05 11.07 12.29
C GLY A 48 0.38 10.66 12.67
N GLY A 49 1.35 11.35 12.10
CA GLY A 49 2.76 11.27 12.52
C GLY A 49 3.50 9.98 12.20
N HIS A 50 3.00 9.14 11.30
CA HIS A 50 3.59 7.84 10.93
C HIS A 50 4.16 7.84 9.51
N VAL A 51 5.13 6.96 9.27
CA VAL A 51 5.42 6.43 7.93
C VAL A 51 4.54 5.20 7.74
N VAL A 52 3.68 5.21 6.73
CA VAL A 52 2.66 4.16 6.54
C VAL A 52 2.97 3.32 5.32
N ALA A 53 3.10 2.02 5.51
CA ALA A 53 3.13 1.04 4.43
C ALA A 53 1.72 0.46 4.25
N THR A 54 1.20 0.50 3.03
CA THR A 54 -0.14 0.02 2.72
C THR A 54 -0.10 -1.20 1.80
N GLY A 55 -1.15 -2.03 1.86
CA GLY A 55 -1.41 -3.02 0.84
C GLY A 55 -1.79 -2.37 -0.50
N GLY A 56 -1.52 -3.09 -1.61
CA GLY A 56 -1.76 -2.56 -2.96
C GLY A 56 -3.22 -2.32 -3.31
N GLY A 57 -4.14 -2.99 -2.63
CA GLY A 57 -5.58 -2.82 -2.87
C GLY A 57 -6.25 -1.69 -2.11
N ILE A 58 -5.52 -0.95 -1.30
CA ILE A 58 -6.13 0.09 -0.44
C ILE A 58 -6.85 1.19 -1.24
N LEU A 59 -6.37 1.51 -2.43
CA LEU A 59 -6.96 2.51 -3.33
C LEU A 59 -8.10 1.98 -4.19
N THR A 60 -8.40 0.67 -4.14
CA THR A 60 -9.57 0.12 -4.85
C THR A 60 -10.89 0.47 -4.16
N VAL A 61 -10.84 0.90 -2.92
CA VAL A 61 -11.98 1.41 -2.17
C VAL A 61 -11.95 2.94 -2.25
N GLU A 62 -12.90 3.53 -2.98
CA GLU A 62 -12.91 4.97 -3.28
C GLU A 62 -12.85 5.86 -2.04
N ARG A 63 -13.52 5.48 -0.96
CA ARG A 63 -13.50 6.25 0.30
C ARG A 63 -12.12 6.36 0.94
N ASN A 64 -11.17 5.49 0.61
CA ASN A 64 -9.80 5.54 1.11
C ASN A 64 -8.97 6.64 0.44
N ILE A 65 -9.31 7.02 -0.79
CA ILE A 65 -8.55 8.00 -1.58
C ILE A 65 -8.46 9.35 -0.87
N PRO A 66 -9.57 10.00 -0.47
CA PRO A 66 -9.48 11.27 0.24
C PRO A 66 -8.79 11.14 1.60
N ILE A 67 -8.91 10.03 2.29
CA ILE A 67 -8.22 9.78 3.56
C ILE A 67 -6.71 9.80 3.34
N ILE A 68 -6.22 9.05 2.36
CA ILE A 68 -4.79 8.96 2.03
C ILE A 68 -4.26 10.32 1.58
N LYS A 69 -4.93 10.98 0.65
CA LYS A 69 -4.49 12.27 0.12
C LYS A 69 -4.55 13.40 1.16
N GLY A 70 -5.48 13.35 2.08
CA GLY A 70 -5.63 14.32 3.16
C GLY A 70 -4.71 14.09 4.35
N SER A 71 -4.12 12.91 4.48
CA SER A 71 -3.34 12.52 5.66
C SER A 71 -1.84 12.81 5.55
N GLY A 72 -1.31 13.02 4.34
CA GLY A 72 0.12 13.25 4.17
C GLY A 72 0.60 13.09 2.74
N ILE A 73 1.91 12.89 2.62
CA ILE A 73 2.59 12.72 1.34
C ILE A 73 2.41 11.28 0.85
N VAL A 74 1.94 11.14 -0.37
CA VAL A 74 1.72 9.82 -1.00
C VAL A 74 2.87 9.48 -1.93
N VAL A 75 3.59 8.43 -1.62
CA VAL A 75 4.69 7.92 -2.44
C VAL A 75 4.25 6.61 -3.10
N PHE A 76 4.25 6.60 -4.42
CA PHE A 76 4.04 5.38 -5.19
C PHE A 76 5.37 4.71 -5.51
N LEU A 77 5.56 3.49 -4.99
CA LEU A 77 6.69 2.64 -5.30
C LEU A 77 6.38 1.86 -6.58
N ASN A 78 6.79 2.42 -7.71
CA ASN A 78 6.54 1.84 -9.03
C ASN A 78 7.70 0.93 -9.43
N ARG A 79 7.56 -0.36 -9.15
CA ARG A 79 8.51 -1.39 -9.54
C ARG A 79 8.25 -1.86 -10.97
N ASP A 80 9.29 -2.25 -11.69
CA ASP A 80 9.17 -2.82 -13.02
C ASP A 80 8.26 -4.06 -12.99
N ILE A 81 7.34 -4.15 -13.96
CA ILE A 81 6.36 -5.26 -14.02
C ILE A 81 7.04 -6.62 -14.18
N SER A 82 8.20 -6.70 -14.85
CA SER A 82 8.95 -7.96 -14.99
C SER A 82 9.42 -8.50 -13.65
N ILE A 83 9.83 -7.62 -12.72
CA ILE A 83 10.21 -7.99 -11.36
C ILE A 83 8.99 -8.47 -10.57
N LEU A 84 7.86 -7.79 -10.71
CA LEU A 84 6.60 -8.19 -10.07
C LEU A 84 6.13 -9.57 -10.53
N LEU A 85 6.28 -9.88 -11.82
CA LEU A 85 5.93 -11.17 -12.41
C LEU A 85 6.78 -12.33 -11.89
N ASN A 86 8.00 -12.05 -11.46
CA ASN A 86 8.93 -13.04 -10.90
C ASN A 86 8.88 -13.15 -9.37
N ALA A 87 8.09 -12.29 -8.71
CA ALA A 87 7.96 -12.30 -7.26
C ALA A 87 7.18 -13.53 -6.76
N LYS A 88 7.59 -14.06 -5.59
CA LYS A 88 6.84 -15.13 -4.92
C LYS A 88 5.50 -14.61 -4.42
N THR A 89 4.42 -15.32 -4.74
CA THR A 89 3.04 -14.87 -4.48
C THR A 89 2.36 -15.57 -3.30
N ALA A 90 3.10 -16.41 -2.55
CA ALA A 90 2.57 -17.30 -1.53
C ALA A 90 1.65 -16.65 -0.47
N ASN A 91 1.90 -15.37 -0.13
CA ASN A 91 1.15 -14.64 0.90
C ASN A 91 0.26 -13.53 0.31
N ARG A 92 -0.08 -13.62 -0.97
CA ARG A 92 -0.90 -12.60 -1.65
C ARG A 92 -2.10 -13.26 -2.34
N PRO A 93 -3.28 -13.32 -1.67
CA PRO A 93 -4.43 -14.08 -2.16
C PRO A 93 -4.87 -13.73 -3.58
N LEU A 94 -4.87 -12.43 -3.92
CA LEU A 94 -5.36 -11.95 -5.21
C LEU A 94 -4.44 -12.23 -6.40
N ILE A 95 -3.21 -12.69 -6.15
CA ILE A 95 -2.26 -13.02 -7.21
C ILE A 95 -1.89 -14.50 -7.24
N ARG A 96 -2.68 -15.37 -6.58
CA ARG A 96 -2.55 -16.83 -6.65
C ARG A 96 -2.72 -17.39 -8.06
N GLY A 97 -3.43 -16.68 -8.94
CA GLY A 97 -3.60 -17.05 -10.36
C GLY A 97 -2.34 -16.88 -11.21
N GLY A 98 -1.20 -16.51 -10.60
CA GLY A 98 0.08 -16.41 -11.26
C GLY A 98 0.23 -15.14 -12.11
N ARG A 99 0.91 -15.28 -13.23
CA ARG A 99 1.32 -14.18 -14.11
C ARG A 99 0.15 -13.31 -14.60
N GLU A 100 -0.91 -13.95 -15.08
CA GLU A 100 -2.10 -13.24 -15.59
C GLU A 100 -2.82 -12.43 -14.51
N ALA A 101 -2.91 -12.98 -13.29
CA ALA A 101 -3.51 -12.27 -12.15
C ALA A 101 -2.70 -11.03 -11.78
N VAL A 102 -1.38 -11.10 -11.78
CA VAL A 102 -0.48 -9.96 -11.54
C VAL A 102 -0.67 -8.88 -12.59
N LEU A 103 -0.68 -9.24 -13.87
CA LEU A 103 -0.89 -8.32 -14.99
C LEU A 103 -2.24 -7.63 -14.91
N LYS A 104 -3.30 -8.37 -14.60
CA LYS A 104 -4.65 -7.83 -14.43
C LYS A 104 -4.72 -6.81 -13.31
N LEU A 105 -4.22 -7.15 -12.12
CA LEU A 105 -4.19 -6.24 -10.98
C LEU A 105 -3.36 -4.99 -11.26
N TYR A 106 -2.24 -5.13 -11.91
CA TYR A 106 -1.40 -4.01 -12.32
C TYR A 106 -2.17 -3.06 -13.24
N ALA A 107 -2.79 -3.58 -14.30
CA ALA A 107 -3.57 -2.78 -15.25
C ALA A 107 -4.75 -2.05 -14.59
N GLU A 108 -5.44 -2.71 -13.67
CA GLU A 108 -6.59 -2.13 -12.94
C GLU A 108 -6.18 -1.02 -11.97
N ARG A 109 -4.99 -1.09 -11.38
CA ARG A 109 -4.57 -0.23 -10.26
C ARG A 109 -3.64 0.90 -10.65
N ILE A 110 -2.86 0.75 -11.72
CA ILE A 110 -1.77 1.66 -12.04
C ILE A 110 -2.21 3.11 -12.24
N GLU A 111 -3.33 3.33 -12.90
CA GLU A 111 -3.89 4.67 -13.12
C GLU A 111 -4.25 5.37 -11.81
N THR A 112 -4.90 4.66 -10.89
CA THR A 112 -5.28 5.18 -9.58
C THR A 112 -4.05 5.51 -8.74
N TYR A 113 -3.04 4.64 -8.74
CA TYR A 113 -1.77 4.89 -8.05
C TYR A 113 -1.10 6.16 -8.56
N ARG A 114 -1.00 6.34 -9.87
CA ARG A 114 -0.40 7.53 -10.49
C ARG A 114 -1.16 8.80 -10.12
N LYS A 115 -2.48 8.76 -10.14
CA LYS A 115 -3.33 9.92 -9.80
C LYS A 115 -3.23 10.33 -8.34
N CYS A 116 -3.07 9.37 -7.44
CA CYS A 116 -2.99 9.62 -6.00
C CYS A 116 -1.59 10.02 -5.53
N ALA A 117 -0.54 9.65 -6.26
CA ALA A 117 0.83 9.87 -5.85
C ALA A 117 1.26 11.33 -5.94
N ASP A 118 1.93 11.81 -4.90
CA ASP A 118 2.67 13.08 -4.92
C ASP A 118 4.08 12.88 -5.47
N LEU A 119 4.64 11.67 -5.28
CA LEU A 119 5.94 11.27 -5.77
C LEU A 119 5.89 9.84 -6.27
N ILE A 120 6.48 9.60 -7.45
CA ILE A 120 6.63 8.24 -8.01
C ILE A 120 8.12 7.91 -8.04
N VAL A 121 8.50 6.78 -7.45
CA VAL A 121 9.88 6.31 -7.42
C VAL A 121 9.97 4.83 -7.76
N ASN A 122 11.08 4.43 -8.38
CA ASN A 122 11.42 3.02 -8.55
C ASN A 122 12.20 2.55 -7.30
N PRO A 123 11.65 1.61 -6.50
CA PRO A 123 12.29 1.16 -5.26
C PRO A 123 13.63 0.44 -5.49
N ASP A 124 13.86 -0.07 -6.70
CA ASP A 124 15.08 -0.79 -7.06
C ASP A 124 16.18 0.13 -7.60
N SER A 125 15.89 1.42 -7.82
CA SER A 125 16.86 2.38 -8.28
C SER A 125 17.78 2.88 -7.16
N ALA A 126 19.05 3.09 -7.48
CA ALA A 126 19.96 3.77 -6.57
C ALA A 126 19.44 5.19 -6.25
N GLY A 127 19.49 5.57 -4.97
CA GLY A 127 19.04 6.89 -4.54
C GLY A 127 17.53 7.04 -4.35
N CYS A 128 16.73 5.97 -4.46
CA CYS A 128 15.30 6.01 -4.22
C CYS A 128 14.95 6.64 -2.85
N ILE A 129 15.61 6.21 -1.79
CA ILE A 129 15.41 6.75 -0.44
C ILE A 129 15.79 8.23 -0.37
N GLY A 130 16.90 8.61 -0.99
CA GLY A 130 17.35 10.00 -1.06
C GLY A 130 16.29 10.91 -1.71
N ARG A 131 15.72 10.50 -2.83
CA ARG A 131 14.64 11.24 -3.51
C ARG A 131 13.40 11.42 -2.63
N ILE A 132 13.02 10.39 -1.88
CA ILE A 132 11.88 10.48 -0.94
C ILE A 132 12.20 11.47 0.18
N LEU A 133 13.38 11.38 0.77
CA LEU A 133 13.81 12.27 1.84
C LEU A 133 13.90 13.73 1.39
N ASP A 134 14.45 13.98 0.21
CA ASP A 134 14.57 15.33 -0.35
C ASP A 134 13.19 15.93 -0.65
N TYR A 135 12.28 15.12 -1.19
CA TYR A 135 10.90 15.55 -1.42
C TYR A 135 10.20 15.89 -0.11
N TYR A 136 10.31 15.01 0.89
CA TYR A 136 9.73 15.22 2.22
C TYR A 136 10.23 16.53 2.86
N LYS A 137 11.54 16.74 2.90
CA LYS A 137 12.13 17.97 3.46
C LYS A 137 11.62 19.23 2.76
N ARG A 138 11.61 19.23 1.44
CA ARG A 138 11.16 20.38 0.65
C ARG A 138 9.71 20.80 0.93
N ILE A 139 8.85 19.85 1.31
CA ILE A 139 7.44 20.12 1.58
C ILE A 139 7.20 20.47 3.04
N THR A 140 8.00 19.93 3.97
CA THR A 140 7.80 20.09 5.41
C THR A 140 8.65 21.16 6.06
N GLU A 141 9.65 21.67 5.38
CA GLU A 141 10.53 22.78 5.76
C GLU A 141 10.19 24.05 4.97
#